data_fd1bd2133dc612584f7540cb566df5fd
#
_entry.id   fd1bd2133dc612584f7540cb566df5fd
#
_cell.length_a   1.000
_cell.length_b   1.000
_cell.length_c   1.000
_cell.angle_alpha   90.00
_cell.angle_beta   90.00
_cell.angle_gamma   90.00
#
_symmetry.space_group_name_H-M   'P 1'
#
loop_
_entity.id
_entity.type
_entity.pdbx_description
1 polymer ?
#
loop_
_entity_poly.entity_id
_entity_poly.type
_entity_poly.pdbx_seq_one_letter_code
_entity_poly.pdbx_strand_id
1 'polypeptide(L)'
;MEEITLQTKDAAFLYVDCEDKGIIQELAEYFTFFVPGYKFMPQFRNKMWDGKVRLLNLRDQSIYSGLYKYIAAFAAERNIAVKILPHGIKSEANLPGAHQEVDMSFIDEYILPFAPRDYQLAAVQYALENKRGLLVSPTASGKSYIIYLMMRYYLDMSYDHIADKVLLIVPTTSLVKQMVGDFAKYSENDPNFDVNGCHEIMAGLDKGHKTKKIYVSTWQSIYKMQKGYFQQFG
;
A
#
# COMPACT_ATOMS: atom_id res chain seq x y z
N MET A 1 1.45 34.32 3.75
CA MET A 1 2.42 33.21 3.51
C MET A 1 1.67 32.19 2.69
N GLU A 2 2.24 31.80 1.57
CA GLU A 2 1.59 30.83 0.68
C GLU A 2 1.48 29.47 1.37
N GLU A 3 0.36 28.80 1.21
CA GLU A 3 0.06 27.53 1.87
C GLU A 3 -0.53 26.53 0.86
N ILE A 4 0.04 25.34 0.77
CA ILE A 4 -0.55 24.21 0.08
C ILE A 4 -1.41 23.44 1.08
N THR A 5 -2.70 23.35 0.80
CA THR A 5 -3.63 22.56 1.61
C THR A 5 -3.82 21.18 1.01
N LEU A 6 -3.61 20.15 1.82
CA LEU A 6 -3.83 18.74 1.46
C LEU A 6 -5.04 18.20 2.21
N GLN A 7 -5.95 17.54 1.51
CA GLN A 7 -7.11 16.90 2.09
C GLN A 7 -7.23 15.46 1.59
N THR A 8 -7.49 14.51 2.47
CA THR A 8 -7.69 13.11 2.08
C THR A 8 -8.96 12.98 1.23
N LYS A 9 -8.82 12.51 -0.01
CA LYS A 9 -9.94 12.19 -0.90
C LYS A 9 -10.47 10.78 -0.61
N ASP A 10 -9.57 9.82 -0.62
CA ASP A 10 -9.85 8.41 -0.30
C ASP A 10 -8.53 7.70 0.12
N ALA A 11 -8.55 6.37 0.21
CA ALA A 11 -7.37 5.60 0.60
C ALA A 11 -6.17 5.77 -0.35
N ALA A 12 -6.38 6.16 -1.61
CA ALA A 12 -5.33 6.25 -2.62
C ALA A 12 -4.94 7.69 -2.98
N PHE A 13 -5.85 8.67 -2.81
CA PHE A 13 -5.69 10.02 -3.33
C PHE A 13 -5.84 11.10 -2.26
N LEU A 14 -5.12 12.21 -2.47
CA LEU A 14 -5.27 13.49 -1.78
C LEU A 14 -5.82 14.53 -2.77
N TYR A 15 -6.62 15.45 -2.28
CA TYR A 15 -6.82 16.74 -2.92
C TYR A 15 -5.69 17.68 -2.55
N VAL A 16 -5.25 18.48 -3.52
CA VAL A 16 -4.23 19.50 -3.35
C VAL A 16 -4.83 20.83 -3.75
N ASP A 17 -4.86 21.78 -2.85
CA ASP A 17 -5.33 23.15 -3.13
C ASP A 17 -4.32 24.19 -2.67
N CYS A 18 -4.30 25.32 -3.38
CA CYS A 18 -3.53 26.49 -3.05
C CYS A 18 -4.24 27.72 -3.63
N GLU A 19 -4.26 28.84 -2.90
CA GLU A 19 -4.83 30.09 -3.38
C GLU A 19 -4.13 30.58 -4.65
N ASP A 20 -2.80 30.45 -4.66
CA ASP A 20 -2.01 30.75 -5.86
C ASP A 20 -2.05 29.58 -6.85
N LYS A 21 -2.74 29.82 -7.97
CA LYS A 21 -2.83 28.81 -9.05
C LYS A 21 -1.53 28.59 -9.80
N GLY A 22 -0.58 29.52 -9.70
CA GLY A 22 0.79 29.36 -10.22
C GLY A 22 1.52 28.23 -9.50
N ILE A 23 1.39 28.15 -8.17
CA ILE A 23 1.97 27.06 -7.38
C ILE A 23 1.38 25.70 -7.77
N ILE A 24 0.07 25.63 -7.99
CA ILE A 24 -0.58 24.39 -8.46
C ILE A 24 -0.05 23.97 -9.83
N GLN A 25 0.17 24.94 -10.73
CA GLN A 25 0.73 24.66 -12.05
C GLN A 25 2.18 24.17 -11.94
N GLU A 26 3.00 24.83 -11.14
CA GLU A 26 4.39 24.43 -10.90
C GLU A 26 4.48 23.05 -10.25
N LEU A 27 3.62 22.76 -9.28
CA LEU A 27 3.51 21.44 -8.69
C LEU A 27 3.10 20.38 -9.72
N ALA A 28 2.21 20.72 -10.65
CA ALA A 28 1.81 19.80 -11.71
C ALA A 28 2.97 19.53 -12.69
N GLU A 29 3.79 20.52 -12.98
CA GLU A 29 5.00 20.36 -13.78
C GLU A 29 6.03 19.50 -13.06
N TYR A 30 6.25 19.70 -11.76
CA TYR A 30 7.11 18.88 -10.92
C TYR A 30 6.71 17.40 -10.94
N PHE A 31 5.42 17.11 -10.96
CA PHE A 31 4.87 15.75 -11.05
C PHE A 31 4.58 15.28 -12.48
N THR A 32 5.18 15.91 -13.47
CA THR A 32 5.07 15.53 -14.88
C THR A 32 6.43 15.12 -15.43
N PHE A 33 6.50 13.93 -16.03
CA PHE A 33 7.76 13.44 -16.61
C PHE A 33 7.51 12.60 -17.87
N PHE A 34 8.53 12.52 -18.72
CA PHE A 34 8.49 11.66 -19.90
C PHE A 34 8.69 10.20 -19.51
N VAL A 35 7.91 9.32 -20.11
CA VAL A 35 8.10 7.87 -19.94
C VAL A 35 9.40 7.45 -20.65
N PRO A 36 10.28 6.67 -19.98
CA PRO A 36 11.48 6.16 -20.64
C PRO A 36 11.13 5.42 -21.95
N GLY A 37 11.80 5.77 -23.03
CA GLY A 37 11.54 5.17 -24.33
C GLY A 37 10.22 5.59 -25.02
N TYR A 38 9.55 6.65 -24.56
CA TYR A 38 8.26 7.12 -25.11
C TYR A 38 8.26 7.30 -26.64
N LYS A 39 9.40 7.74 -27.22
CA LYS A 39 9.55 7.95 -28.67
C LYS A 39 9.33 6.68 -29.50
N PHE A 40 9.56 5.52 -28.92
CA PHE A 40 9.39 4.22 -29.59
C PHE A 40 7.99 3.63 -29.39
N MET A 41 7.16 4.23 -28.54
CA MET A 41 5.81 3.73 -28.29
C MET A 41 4.84 4.09 -29.42
N PRO A 42 4.00 3.15 -29.90
CA PRO A 42 3.05 3.40 -30.97
C PRO A 42 2.11 4.58 -30.70
N GLN A 43 1.66 4.75 -29.47
CA GLN A 43 0.76 5.83 -29.05
C GLN A 43 1.39 7.22 -29.26
N PHE A 44 2.69 7.37 -28.98
CA PHE A 44 3.42 8.62 -29.23
C PHE A 44 3.64 8.84 -30.72
N ARG A 45 4.06 7.80 -31.45
CA ARG A 45 4.29 7.87 -32.90
C ARG A 45 3.01 8.21 -33.68
N ASN A 46 1.87 7.73 -33.22
CA ASN A 46 0.56 8.02 -33.79
C ASN A 46 -0.06 9.32 -33.27
N LYS A 47 0.70 10.13 -32.50
CA LYS A 47 0.25 11.41 -31.92
C LYS A 47 -0.99 11.30 -31.03
N MET A 48 -1.28 10.12 -30.48
CA MET A 48 -2.39 9.87 -29.55
C MET A 48 -2.03 10.24 -28.11
N TRP A 49 -0.75 10.41 -27.82
CA TRP A 49 -0.22 10.71 -26.48
C TRP A 49 1.11 11.49 -26.62
N ASP A 50 1.38 12.40 -25.70
CA ASP A 50 2.53 13.30 -25.71
C ASP A 50 3.81 12.73 -25.05
N GLY A 51 3.80 11.48 -24.65
CA GLY A 51 4.93 10.81 -24.01
C GLY A 51 5.09 11.10 -22.52
N LYS A 52 4.19 11.88 -21.93
CA LYS A 52 4.27 12.31 -20.52
C LYS A 52 3.26 11.58 -19.64
N VAL A 53 3.70 11.29 -18.41
CA VAL A 53 2.81 10.92 -17.29
C VAL A 53 2.66 12.13 -16.40
N ARG A 54 1.43 12.39 -16.00
CA ARG A 54 1.06 13.46 -15.08
C ARG A 54 0.45 12.83 -13.84
N LEU A 55 1.12 12.96 -12.70
CA LEU A 55 0.67 12.35 -11.45
C LEU A 55 -0.30 13.26 -10.69
N LEU A 56 -0.23 14.58 -10.87
CA LEU A 56 -1.25 15.52 -10.38
C LEU A 56 -2.29 15.74 -11.47
N ASN A 57 -3.54 15.40 -11.18
CA ASN A 57 -4.66 15.68 -12.06
C ASN A 57 -5.18 17.10 -11.81
N LEU A 58 -4.93 18.01 -12.77
CA LEU A 58 -5.34 19.41 -12.65
C LEU A 58 -6.86 19.63 -12.71
N ARG A 59 -7.65 18.66 -13.23
CA ARG A 59 -9.10 18.83 -13.36
C ARG A 59 -9.80 18.80 -11.99
N ASP A 60 -9.41 17.85 -11.16
CA ASP A 60 -9.97 17.64 -9.81
C ASP A 60 -8.94 17.86 -8.71
N GLN A 61 -7.76 18.36 -9.07
CA GLN A 61 -6.66 18.67 -8.16
C GLN A 61 -6.31 17.50 -7.24
N SER A 62 -6.29 16.27 -7.79
CA SER A 62 -5.98 15.07 -7.02
C SER A 62 -4.63 14.45 -7.39
N ILE A 63 -3.95 13.92 -6.40
CA ILE A 63 -2.67 13.24 -6.51
C ILE A 63 -2.64 11.98 -5.64
N TYR A 64 -1.83 11.00 -5.97
CA TYR A 64 -1.67 9.82 -5.13
C TYR A 64 -1.13 10.18 -3.75
N SER A 65 -1.78 9.69 -2.69
CA SER A 65 -1.44 9.98 -1.29
C SER A 65 -0.01 9.55 -0.92
N GLY A 66 0.53 8.50 -1.57
CA GLY A 66 1.92 8.08 -1.39
C GLY A 66 2.98 9.11 -1.84
N LEU A 67 2.59 10.14 -2.60
CA LEU A 67 3.48 11.21 -3.05
C LEU A 67 3.59 12.38 -2.07
N TYR A 68 2.94 12.29 -0.90
CA TYR A 68 2.97 13.34 0.13
C TYR A 68 4.39 13.86 0.45
N LYS A 69 5.35 12.96 0.66
CA LYS A 69 6.74 13.36 1.00
C LYS A 69 7.39 14.22 -0.07
N TYR A 70 7.05 14.00 -1.34
CA TYR A 70 7.54 14.81 -2.46
C TYR A 70 6.85 16.18 -2.53
N ILE A 71 5.56 16.25 -2.17
CA ILE A 71 4.86 17.54 -2.05
C ILE A 71 5.48 18.37 -0.93
N ALA A 72 5.75 17.75 0.22
CA ALA A 72 6.39 18.41 1.34
C ALA A 72 7.80 18.90 0.99
N ALA A 73 8.59 18.11 0.26
CA ALA A 73 9.91 18.53 -0.22
C ALA A 73 9.82 19.69 -1.20
N PHE A 74 8.92 19.63 -2.19
CA PHE A 74 8.66 20.74 -3.13
C PHE A 74 8.31 22.04 -2.41
N ALA A 75 7.44 21.96 -1.41
CA ALA A 75 7.00 23.11 -0.62
C ALA A 75 8.14 23.68 0.24
N ALA A 76 8.94 22.82 0.88
CA ALA A 76 10.08 23.23 1.69
C ALA A 76 11.14 23.99 0.88
N GLU A 77 11.46 23.52 -0.34
CA GLU A 77 12.40 24.18 -1.24
C GLU A 77 11.97 25.62 -1.63
N ARG A 78 10.67 25.92 -1.55
CA ARG A 78 10.05 27.19 -1.94
C ARG A 78 9.57 28.03 -0.75
N ASN A 79 9.84 27.59 0.47
CA ASN A 79 9.34 28.20 1.70
C ASN A 79 7.79 28.34 1.75
N ILE A 80 7.08 27.36 1.17
CA ILE A 80 5.62 27.27 1.17
C ILE A 80 5.20 26.39 2.36
N ALA A 81 4.21 26.82 3.12
CA ALA A 81 3.63 26.01 4.19
C ALA A 81 2.80 24.86 3.62
N VAL A 82 2.80 23.71 4.29
CA VAL A 82 1.91 22.58 3.96
C VAL A 82 0.99 22.31 5.13
N LYS A 83 -0.32 22.39 4.88
CA LYS A 83 -1.36 22.09 5.86
C LYS A 83 -2.13 20.86 5.44
N ILE A 84 -2.28 19.92 6.37
CA ILE A 84 -3.08 18.73 6.15
C ILE A 84 -4.43 18.91 6.85
N LEU A 85 -5.52 18.82 6.08
CA LEU A 85 -6.87 18.83 6.62
C LEU A 85 -7.35 17.39 6.84
N PRO A 86 -7.72 17.03 8.06
CA PRO A 86 -8.37 15.76 8.31
C PRO A 86 -9.72 15.74 7.59
N HIS A 87 -9.97 14.75 6.78
CA HIS A 87 -11.27 14.53 6.16
C HIS A 87 -11.87 13.22 6.65
N GLY A 88 -13.04 13.32 7.30
CA GLY A 88 -13.82 12.18 7.75
C GLY A 88 -13.20 11.44 8.94
N ILE A 89 -13.96 10.62 9.54
CA ILE A 89 -13.91 9.91 10.83
C ILE A 89 -12.62 9.11 11.14
N LYS A 90 -11.55 9.20 10.36
CA LYS A 90 -10.33 8.42 10.58
C LYS A 90 -9.24 9.29 11.17
N SER A 91 -8.70 8.80 12.28
CA SER A 91 -7.67 9.45 13.10
C SER A 91 -6.50 10.03 12.30
N GLU A 92 -5.82 11.03 12.87
CA GLU A 92 -4.57 11.61 12.35
C GLU A 92 -3.51 10.53 12.00
N ALA A 93 -3.54 9.39 12.68
CA ALA A 93 -2.68 8.22 12.39
C ALA A 93 -2.84 7.64 10.96
N ASN A 94 -3.88 8.01 10.23
CA ASN A 94 -4.09 7.57 8.83
C ASN A 94 -3.68 8.62 7.79
N LEU A 95 -3.16 9.78 8.23
CA LEU A 95 -2.65 10.80 7.32
C LEU A 95 -1.37 10.32 6.63
N PRO A 96 -1.11 10.76 5.38
CA PRO A 96 0.15 10.50 4.72
C PRO A 96 1.31 11.09 5.53
N GLY A 97 2.31 10.26 5.82
CA GLY A 97 3.47 10.66 6.62
C GLY A 97 3.28 10.54 8.13
N ALA A 98 2.11 10.14 8.62
CA ALA A 98 1.97 9.75 10.02
C ALA A 98 2.88 8.55 10.31
N HIS A 99 3.76 8.72 11.29
CA HIS A 99 4.61 7.67 11.84
C HIS A 99 4.00 7.22 13.16
N GLN A 100 3.84 5.93 13.36
CA GLN A 100 3.36 5.35 14.59
C GLN A 100 4.41 4.37 15.08
N GLU A 101 4.98 4.61 16.26
CA GLU A 101 5.85 3.63 16.89
C GLU A 101 5.08 2.31 17.13
N VAL A 102 5.70 1.20 16.76
CA VAL A 102 5.14 -0.13 16.95
C VAL A 102 6.06 -0.92 17.88
N ASP A 103 5.50 -1.37 18.98
CA ASP A 103 6.19 -2.31 19.87
C ASP A 103 6.32 -3.66 19.15
N MET A 104 7.55 -4.09 18.90
CA MET A 104 7.85 -5.34 18.19
C MET A 104 7.80 -6.57 19.09
N SER A 105 7.48 -6.44 20.39
CA SER A 105 7.41 -7.55 21.34
C SER A 105 6.35 -8.61 20.98
N PHE A 106 5.35 -8.24 20.14
CA PHE A 106 4.36 -9.20 19.65
C PHE A 106 4.98 -10.41 18.93
N ILE A 107 6.19 -10.26 18.37
CA ILE A 107 6.89 -11.37 17.69
C ILE A 107 7.28 -12.47 18.68
N ASP A 108 7.58 -12.11 19.92
CA ASP A 108 7.95 -13.07 20.97
C ASP A 108 6.77 -13.94 21.41
N GLU A 109 5.54 -13.49 21.12
CA GLU A 109 4.32 -14.24 21.39
C GLU A 109 4.02 -15.31 20.32
N TYR A 110 4.68 -15.22 19.15
CA TYR A 110 4.47 -16.15 18.04
C TYR A 110 5.34 -17.40 18.15
N ILE A 111 4.73 -18.56 17.94
CA ILE A 111 5.46 -19.81 17.80
C ILE A 111 5.98 -19.91 16.37
N LEU A 112 7.22 -19.49 16.17
CA LEU A 112 7.86 -19.42 14.87
C LEU A 112 8.82 -20.62 14.65
N PRO A 113 8.96 -21.11 13.41
CA PRO A 113 9.84 -22.26 13.11
C PRO A 113 11.32 -21.90 13.24
N PHE A 114 11.66 -20.63 13.14
CA PHE A 114 13.01 -20.06 13.29
C PHE A 114 12.91 -18.56 13.65
N ALA A 115 13.93 -18.06 14.35
CA ALA A 115 14.01 -16.65 14.70
C ALA A 115 14.13 -15.78 13.43
N PRO A 116 13.35 -14.68 13.31
CA PRO A 116 13.54 -13.71 12.25
C PRO A 116 14.94 -13.08 12.32
N ARG A 117 15.51 -12.79 11.16
CA ARG A 117 16.78 -12.08 11.06
C ARG A 117 16.59 -10.58 11.29
N ASP A 118 17.64 -9.89 11.72
CA ASP A 118 17.60 -8.45 12.04
C ASP A 118 17.01 -7.60 10.92
N TYR A 119 17.40 -7.84 9.67
CA TYR A 119 16.86 -7.10 8.53
C TYR A 119 15.38 -7.43 8.23
N GLN A 120 14.91 -8.62 8.59
CA GLN A 120 13.49 -8.99 8.44
C GLN A 120 12.65 -8.26 9.51
N LEU A 121 13.14 -8.21 10.75
CA LEU A 121 12.52 -7.43 11.82
C LEU A 121 12.46 -5.95 11.45
N ALA A 122 13.57 -5.37 10.98
CA ALA A 122 13.63 -3.98 10.54
C ALA A 122 12.65 -3.70 9.40
N ALA A 123 12.48 -4.63 8.46
CA ALA A 123 11.52 -4.49 7.36
C ALA A 123 10.06 -4.55 7.86
N VAL A 124 9.75 -5.45 8.78
CA VAL A 124 8.41 -5.55 9.41
C VAL A 124 8.12 -4.26 10.18
N GLN A 125 9.02 -3.84 11.06
CA GLN A 125 8.88 -2.62 11.82
C GLN A 125 8.63 -1.40 10.93
N TYR A 126 9.47 -1.20 9.91
CA TYR A 126 9.30 -0.10 8.95
C TYR A 126 7.91 -0.12 8.27
N ALA A 127 7.45 -1.30 7.84
CA ALA A 127 6.16 -1.42 7.17
C ALA A 127 4.97 -1.10 8.10
N LEU A 128 5.02 -1.57 9.34
CA LEU A 128 3.98 -1.34 10.34
C LEU A 128 3.93 0.11 10.78
N GLU A 129 5.09 0.73 11.05
CA GLU A 129 5.18 2.13 11.48
C GLU A 129 4.75 3.13 10.39
N ASN A 130 5.08 2.84 9.13
CA ASN A 130 4.77 3.74 8.02
C ASN A 130 3.47 3.40 7.29
N LYS A 131 2.85 2.24 7.54
CA LYS A 131 1.61 1.72 6.90
C LYS A 131 1.67 1.63 5.37
N ARG A 132 2.54 2.40 4.72
CA ARG A 132 2.78 2.41 3.28
C ARG A 132 4.27 2.53 3.02
N GLY A 133 4.78 1.67 2.16
CA GLY A 133 6.19 1.66 1.83
C GLY A 133 6.51 0.73 0.68
N LEU A 134 7.72 0.86 0.18
CA LEU A 134 8.31 -0.05 -0.81
C LEU A 134 9.50 -0.74 -0.15
N LEU A 135 9.38 -2.04 0.09
CA LEU A 135 10.46 -2.87 0.60
C LEU A 135 11.18 -3.54 -0.57
N VAL A 136 12.39 -3.08 -0.86
CA VAL A 136 13.25 -3.69 -1.88
C VAL A 136 14.13 -4.73 -1.23
N SER A 137 13.97 -5.99 -1.64
CA SER A 137 14.66 -7.12 -1.01
C SER A 137 15.08 -8.13 -2.07
N PRO A 138 16.33 -8.66 -2.02
CA PRO A 138 16.83 -9.60 -3.02
C PRO A 138 16.07 -10.94 -2.99
N THR A 139 16.28 -11.76 -4.00
CA THR A 139 15.78 -13.14 -4.01
C THR A 139 16.38 -13.91 -2.83
N ALA A 140 15.63 -14.84 -2.27
CA ALA A 140 16.01 -15.66 -1.11
C ALA A 140 16.24 -14.90 0.21
N SER A 141 15.83 -13.63 0.33
CA SER A 141 15.88 -12.88 1.60
C SER A 141 14.75 -13.23 2.59
N GLY A 142 13.86 -14.14 2.23
CA GLY A 142 12.71 -14.50 3.08
C GLY A 142 11.57 -13.49 3.05
N LYS A 143 11.27 -12.90 1.89
CA LYS A 143 10.14 -11.98 1.71
C LYS A 143 8.81 -12.57 2.16
N SER A 144 8.56 -13.85 1.88
CA SER A 144 7.34 -14.53 2.33
C SER A 144 7.22 -14.57 3.85
N TYR A 145 8.35 -14.67 4.55
CA TYR A 145 8.38 -14.65 6.01
C TYR A 145 8.11 -13.26 6.59
N ILE A 146 8.66 -12.20 5.97
CA ILE A 146 8.32 -10.80 6.31
C ILE A 146 6.82 -10.56 6.13
N ILE A 147 6.25 -11.00 5.01
CA ILE A 147 4.82 -10.88 4.72
C ILE A 147 3.98 -11.66 5.74
N TYR A 148 4.42 -12.86 6.14
CA TYR A 148 3.76 -13.67 7.16
C TYR A 148 3.70 -12.95 8.51
N LEU A 149 4.80 -12.37 8.97
CA LEU A 149 4.85 -11.63 10.24
C LEU A 149 3.95 -10.39 10.22
N MET A 150 3.98 -9.61 9.14
CA MET A 150 3.08 -8.45 8.98
C MET A 150 1.60 -8.88 8.96
N MET A 151 1.28 -9.94 8.23
CA MET A 151 -0.08 -10.48 8.15
C MET A 151 -0.58 -10.91 9.53
N ARG A 152 0.25 -11.62 10.30
CA ARG A 152 -0.06 -12.04 11.68
C ARG A 152 -0.39 -10.82 12.54
N TYR A 153 0.47 -9.81 12.54
CA TYR A 153 0.23 -8.57 13.29
C TYR A 153 -1.13 -7.95 12.97
N TYR A 154 -1.47 -7.78 11.70
CA TYR A 154 -2.74 -7.19 11.32
C TYR A 154 -3.95 -8.06 11.70
N LEU A 155 -3.84 -9.37 11.67
CA LEU A 155 -4.92 -10.26 12.10
C LEU A 155 -5.13 -10.22 13.61
N ASP A 156 -4.06 -10.12 14.39
CA ASP A 156 -4.12 -10.11 15.86
C ASP A 156 -4.62 -8.74 16.38
N MET A 157 -4.22 -7.64 15.70
CA MET A 157 -4.67 -6.28 16.04
C MET A 157 -6.09 -5.95 15.53
N SER A 158 -6.74 -6.84 14.79
CA SER A 158 -8.05 -6.59 14.18
C SER A 158 -9.22 -6.56 15.15
N TYR A 159 -9.01 -6.79 16.43
CA TYR A 159 -10.08 -6.76 17.44
C TYR A 159 -10.80 -5.41 17.54
N ASP A 160 -10.14 -4.30 17.14
CA ASP A 160 -10.69 -2.93 17.22
C ASP A 160 -10.96 -2.29 15.85
N HIS A 161 -10.77 -2.99 14.73
CA HIS A 161 -10.84 -2.39 13.39
C HIS A 161 -11.98 -2.95 12.52
N ILE A 162 -12.53 -2.06 11.68
CA ILE A 162 -13.65 -2.32 10.76
C ILE A 162 -13.33 -3.41 9.71
N ALA A 163 -12.05 -3.62 9.40
CA ALA A 163 -11.60 -4.62 8.43
C ALA A 163 -10.73 -5.67 9.12
N ASP A 164 -11.25 -6.90 9.17
CA ASP A 164 -10.64 -8.05 9.80
C ASP A 164 -9.96 -9.02 8.80
N LYS A 165 -9.74 -8.56 7.57
CA LYS A 165 -9.23 -9.39 6.48
C LYS A 165 -7.99 -8.78 5.83
N VAL A 166 -7.07 -9.65 5.44
CA VAL A 166 -5.83 -9.30 4.73
C VAL A 166 -5.91 -9.77 3.28
N LEU A 167 -5.56 -8.90 2.34
CA LEU A 167 -5.43 -9.23 0.92
C LEU A 167 -3.96 -9.17 0.50
N LEU A 168 -3.42 -10.32 0.09
CA LEU A 168 -2.10 -10.44 -0.50
C LEU A 168 -2.22 -10.60 -2.02
N ILE A 169 -1.59 -9.70 -2.77
CA ILE A 169 -1.58 -9.75 -4.23
C ILE A 169 -0.21 -10.17 -4.72
N VAL A 170 -0.17 -11.24 -5.51
CA VAL A 170 1.06 -11.79 -6.09
C VAL A 170 1.00 -11.84 -7.62
N PRO A 171 2.14 -11.80 -8.32
CA PRO A 171 2.16 -11.73 -9.79
C PRO A 171 1.56 -12.93 -10.52
N THR A 172 1.70 -14.15 -9.98
CA THR A 172 1.32 -15.40 -10.68
C THR A 172 0.53 -16.34 -9.78
N THR A 173 -0.26 -17.22 -10.41
CA THR A 173 -1.02 -18.26 -9.71
C THR A 173 -0.14 -19.29 -8.99
N SER A 174 1.06 -19.57 -9.52
CA SER A 174 2.04 -20.41 -8.81
C SER A 174 2.47 -19.78 -7.49
N LEU A 175 2.66 -18.46 -7.47
CA LEU A 175 2.99 -17.74 -6.24
C LEU A 175 1.82 -17.70 -5.25
N VAL A 176 0.57 -17.72 -5.69
CA VAL A 176 -0.58 -17.89 -4.79
C VAL A 176 -0.44 -19.17 -3.97
N LYS A 177 -0.24 -20.31 -4.65
CA LYS A 177 -0.06 -21.60 -3.98
C LYS A 177 1.20 -21.66 -3.12
N GLN A 178 2.30 -21.10 -3.62
CA GLN A 178 3.55 -21.03 -2.86
C GLN A 178 3.39 -20.25 -1.56
N MET A 179 2.74 -19.07 -1.58
CA MET A 179 2.54 -18.25 -0.39
C MET A 179 1.71 -18.97 0.67
N VAL A 180 0.61 -19.63 0.27
CA VAL A 180 -0.19 -20.42 1.21
C VAL A 180 0.62 -21.59 1.76
N GLY A 181 1.41 -22.29 0.94
CA GLY A 181 2.30 -23.34 1.37
C GLY A 181 3.42 -22.87 2.31
N ASP A 182 3.97 -21.66 2.08
CA ASP A 182 4.96 -21.05 2.96
C ASP A 182 4.32 -20.69 4.32
N PHE A 183 3.10 -20.13 4.34
CA PHE A 183 2.37 -19.84 5.57
C PHE A 183 2.07 -21.10 6.37
N ALA A 184 1.70 -22.20 5.72
CA ALA A 184 1.53 -23.50 6.37
C ALA A 184 2.81 -23.97 7.07
N LYS A 185 3.96 -23.84 6.41
CA LYS A 185 5.26 -24.20 7.02
C LYS A 185 5.64 -23.30 8.18
N TYR A 186 5.38 -22.00 8.08
CA TYR A 186 5.73 -21.04 9.13
C TYR A 186 4.86 -21.20 10.36
N SER A 187 3.67 -21.74 10.23
CA SER A 187 2.70 -21.97 11.31
C SER A 187 2.56 -23.41 11.74
N GLU A 188 3.42 -24.33 11.26
CA GLU A 188 3.26 -25.79 11.49
C GLU A 188 3.09 -26.17 12.97
N ASN A 189 3.77 -25.45 13.87
CA ASN A 189 3.72 -25.70 15.31
C ASN A 189 2.91 -24.65 16.08
N ASP A 190 2.26 -23.71 15.40
CA ASP A 190 1.52 -22.63 16.05
C ASP A 190 0.01 -22.94 16.11
N PRO A 191 -0.52 -23.31 17.29
CA PRO A 191 -1.94 -23.63 17.45
C PRO A 191 -2.86 -22.40 17.28
N ASN A 192 -2.30 -21.20 17.32
CA ASN A 192 -3.05 -19.94 17.21
C ASN A 192 -3.23 -19.48 15.77
N PHE A 193 -2.62 -20.16 14.81
CA PHE A 193 -2.75 -19.83 13.40
C PHE A 193 -3.32 -21.00 12.59
N ASP A 194 -4.47 -20.78 11.97
CA ASP A 194 -5.10 -21.76 11.08
C ASP A 194 -4.84 -21.38 9.61
N VAL A 195 -3.96 -22.15 8.96
CA VAL A 195 -3.70 -22.00 7.50
C VAL A 195 -4.94 -22.23 6.65
N ASN A 196 -5.93 -23.00 7.15
CA ASN A 196 -7.22 -23.14 6.46
C ASN A 196 -8.01 -21.83 6.45
N GLY A 197 -7.61 -20.83 7.24
CA GLY A 197 -8.09 -19.44 7.15
C GLY A 197 -7.68 -18.74 5.86
N CYS A 198 -6.76 -19.29 5.05
CA CYS A 198 -6.38 -18.77 3.76
C CYS A 198 -7.41 -19.09 2.68
N HIS A 199 -7.68 -18.10 1.82
CA HIS A 199 -8.54 -18.22 0.65
C HIS A 199 -7.73 -17.88 -0.62
N GLU A 200 -7.54 -18.88 -1.48
CA GLU A 200 -6.87 -18.71 -2.76
C GLU A 200 -7.84 -18.21 -3.81
N ILE A 201 -7.54 -17.06 -4.42
CA ILE A 201 -8.33 -16.50 -5.51
C ILE A 201 -7.58 -16.65 -6.81
N MET A 202 -8.10 -17.52 -7.68
CA MET A 202 -7.58 -17.76 -9.02
C MET A 202 -8.71 -17.72 -10.03
N ALA A 203 -8.38 -17.71 -11.32
CA ALA A 203 -9.38 -17.75 -12.39
C ALA A 203 -10.30 -18.96 -12.23
N GLY A 204 -11.62 -18.73 -12.24
CA GLY A 204 -12.62 -19.79 -12.11
C GLY A 204 -12.97 -20.21 -10.68
N LEU A 205 -12.27 -19.69 -9.65
CA LEU A 205 -12.62 -19.93 -8.24
C LEU A 205 -13.47 -18.80 -7.67
N ASP A 206 -14.15 -19.11 -6.57
CA ASP A 206 -14.93 -18.11 -5.81
C ASP A 206 -14.00 -16.99 -5.31
N LYS A 207 -14.48 -15.76 -5.39
CA LYS A 207 -13.72 -14.54 -5.01
C LYS A 207 -14.00 -14.07 -3.60
N GLY A 208 -14.94 -14.69 -2.90
CA GLY A 208 -15.30 -14.35 -1.55
C GLY A 208 -15.49 -15.56 -0.67
N HIS A 209 -15.22 -15.41 0.61
CA HIS A 209 -15.48 -16.45 1.62
C HIS A 209 -15.93 -15.80 2.93
N LYS A 210 -16.97 -16.36 3.58
CA LYS A 210 -17.56 -15.71 4.76
C LYS A 210 -16.66 -15.77 6.00
N THR A 211 -15.91 -16.85 6.17
CA THR A 211 -15.16 -17.12 7.40
C THR A 211 -13.64 -16.96 7.26
N LYS A 212 -13.12 -16.88 6.03
CA LYS A 212 -11.68 -16.77 5.82
C LYS A 212 -11.23 -15.32 5.96
N LYS A 213 -10.09 -15.13 6.60
CA LYS A 213 -9.51 -13.80 6.90
C LYS A 213 -8.34 -13.45 6.01
N ILE A 214 -7.66 -14.42 5.40
CA ILE A 214 -6.47 -14.22 4.57
C ILE A 214 -6.82 -14.55 3.12
N TYR A 215 -6.67 -13.58 2.24
CA TYR A 215 -6.94 -13.72 0.82
C TYR A 215 -5.66 -13.58 0.03
N VAL A 216 -5.32 -14.60 -0.76
CA VAL A 216 -4.14 -14.59 -1.64
C VAL A 216 -4.61 -14.65 -3.09
N SER A 217 -4.23 -13.66 -3.88
CA SER A 217 -4.76 -13.47 -5.23
C SER A 217 -3.71 -12.99 -6.22
N THR A 218 -3.98 -13.16 -7.51
CA THR A 218 -3.30 -12.39 -8.54
C THR A 218 -4.11 -11.13 -8.87
N TRP A 219 -3.42 -10.07 -9.33
CA TRP A 219 -4.10 -8.86 -9.78
C TRP A 219 -5.15 -9.15 -10.86
N GLN A 220 -4.83 -10.02 -11.82
CA GLN A 220 -5.72 -10.40 -12.93
C GLN A 220 -7.04 -11.04 -12.46
N SER A 221 -7.03 -11.67 -11.29
CA SER A 221 -8.22 -12.31 -10.73
C SER A 221 -9.19 -11.33 -10.09
N ILE A 222 -8.71 -10.17 -9.62
CA ILE A 222 -9.51 -9.24 -8.82
C ILE A 222 -9.69 -7.85 -9.42
N TYR A 223 -8.95 -7.45 -10.47
CA TYR A 223 -8.96 -6.07 -10.99
C TYR A 223 -10.34 -5.56 -11.47
N LYS A 224 -11.27 -6.48 -11.82
CA LYS A 224 -12.64 -6.15 -12.22
C LYS A 224 -13.63 -6.03 -11.05
N MET A 225 -13.15 -6.27 -9.81
CA MET A 225 -14.03 -6.19 -8.66
C MET A 225 -14.39 -4.72 -8.35
N GLN A 226 -15.60 -4.50 -7.86
CA GLN A 226 -16.06 -3.18 -7.46
C GLN A 226 -15.35 -2.69 -6.20
N LYS A 227 -15.32 -1.38 -5.99
CA LYS A 227 -14.69 -0.74 -4.80
C LYS A 227 -15.17 -1.37 -3.48
N GLY A 228 -16.45 -1.70 -3.36
CA GLY A 228 -17.03 -2.34 -2.16
C GLY A 228 -16.39 -3.69 -1.81
N TYR A 229 -15.89 -4.41 -2.80
CA TYR A 229 -15.16 -5.67 -2.53
C TYR A 229 -13.88 -5.43 -1.72
N PHE A 230 -13.17 -4.35 -2.00
CA PHE A 230 -11.90 -4.03 -1.34
C PHE A 230 -12.08 -3.39 0.04
N GLN A 231 -13.27 -2.91 0.38
CA GLN A 231 -13.55 -2.28 1.68
C GLN A 231 -13.54 -3.27 2.86
N GLN A 232 -13.57 -4.57 2.60
CA GLN A 232 -13.45 -5.61 3.64
C GLN A 232 -12.01 -5.87 4.09
N PHE A 233 -11.01 -5.29 3.41
CA PHE A 233 -9.59 -5.45 3.75
C PHE A 233 -9.06 -4.19 4.45
N GLY A 234 -8.23 -4.38 5.47
CA GLY A 234 -7.61 -3.32 6.27
C GLY A 234 -6.46 -2.60 5.58
#